data_86c62f1ed672a3a6abbe8c7742087cd7
#
_entry.id   86c62f1ed672a3a6abbe8c7742087cd7
#
_cell.length_a   1.000
_cell.length_b   1.000
_cell.length_c   1.000
_cell.angle_alpha   90.00
_cell.angle_beta   90.00
_cell.angle_gamma   90.00
#
_symmetry.space_group_name_H-M   'P 1'
#
loop_
_entity.id
_entity.type
_entity.pdbx_description
1 polymer ?
#
loop_
_entity_poly.entity_id
_entity_poly.type
_entity_poly.pdbx_seq_one_letter_code
_entity_poly.pdbx_strand_id
1 'polypeptide(L)'
;MKAIVDEKKCVACGECVEVCPVDAIDIVDDVAQVDDNCTLCGLCVDVCDYEAIGLPEVQTAETEDLESYKGVWVVAEHYNGELHSVSFELLGVGRKLADKLKVELAAVLIGYKLQERAKKLIGYGADRVHLAEHPDLITFNDESYANVLTELIKEKKPEILLAGATAVGRSFIPRVAVAVETGLTADCTGLDIGDDGLLYQTRPAFGGNVMATILCPRRRPQMATVRPMVMKKPDFNKERQGVVEAFAPSPKAVTSRVKVLETVTQEQETVRITEADVVITGGRGLQKAENFKILEEVALLLNGAIGATRSVVDEGWMPYSHQVGQTGKTVSPKLYIACGVSGAIQHVVGMQGSEIIVAVNKDPNAPIFDIVNYGIVADLFEFVPELVKKIKEQRSL
;
A
#
# COMPACT_ATOMS: atom_id res chain seq x y z
N MET A 1 -18.00 23.64 10.94
CA MET A 1 -17.99 23.30 12.40
C MET A 1 -16.77 24.00 13.01
N LYS A 2 -16.90 24.53 14.22
CA LYS A 2 -15.86 25.26 14.95
C LYS A 2 -15.86 24.87 16.42
N ALA A 3 -14.78 25.14 17.16
CA ALA A 3 -14.73 24.93 18.60
C ALA A 3 -15.85 25.73 19.30
N ILE A 4 -16.36 25.18 20.37
CA ILE A 4 -17.48 25.75 21.14
C ILE A 4 -16.93 26.39 22.41
N VAL A 5 -17.34 27.61 22.72
CA VAL A 5 -16.93 28.33 23.93
C VAL A 5 -18.09 28.37 24.90
N ASP A 6 -17.85 27.98 26.14
CA ASP A 6 -18.79 28.20 27.25
C ASP A 6 -18.55 29.60 27.82
N GLU A 7 -19.43 30.52 27.47
CA GLU A 7 -19.37 31.95 27.89
C GLU A 7 -19.36 32.14 29.41
N LYS A 8 -19.93 31.18 30.16
CA LYS A 8 -19.99 31.26 31.64
C LYS A 8 -18.67 30.88 32.31
N LYS A 9 -17.86 30.10 31.62
CA LYS A 9 -16.54 29.66 32.10
C LYS A 9 -15.39 30.52 31.55
N CYS A 10 -15.60 31.17 30.42
CA CYS A 10 -14.61 32.02 29.79
C CYS A 10 -14.30 33.26 30.64
N VAL A 11 -13.04 33.52 30.88
CA VAL A 11 -12.54 34.69 31.64
C VAL A 11 -11.77 35.67 30.76
N ALA A 12 -11.83 35.50 29.44
CA ALA A 12 -11.13 36.34 28.44
C ALA A 12 -9.62 36.45 28.64
N CYS A 13 -8.94 35.38 29.11
CA CYS A 13 -7.49 35.42 29.37
C CYS A 13 -6.65 35.59 28.11
N GLY A 14 -7.16 35.25 26.93
CA GLY A 14 -6.46 35.40 25.64
C GLY A 14 -5.53 34.27 25.23
N GLU A 15 -5.22 33.29 26.10
CA GLU A 15 -4.29 32.20 25.80
C GLU A 15 -4.69 31.36 24.58
N CYS A 16 -5.99 31.17 24.38
CA CYS A 16 -6.52 30.46 23.22
C CYS A 16 -6.30 31.22 21.90
N VAL A 17 -6.21 32.55 21.94
CA VAL A 17 -5.89 33.40 20.77
C VAL A 17 -4.44 33.20 20.36
N GLU A 18 -3.51 33.23 21.32
CA GLU A 18 -2.07 33.12 21.07
C GLU A 18 -1.65 31.78 20.44
N VAL A 19 -2.38 30.70 20.75
CA VAL A 19 -2.05 29.35 20.24
C VAL A 19 -2.78 28.98 18.96
N CYS A 20 -3.69 29.81 18.47
CA CYS A 20 -4.48 29.49 17.27
C CYS A 20 -3.62 29.62 15.99
N PRO A 21 -3.29 28.53 15.28
CA PRO A 21 -2.38 28.57 14.14
C PRO A 21 -3.00 29.20 12.88
N VAL A 22 -4.31 29.48 12.91
CA VAL A 22 -5.09 30.03 11.78
C VAL A 22 -5.81 31.32 12.15
N ASP A 23 -5.46 31.93 13.29
CA ASP A 23 -6.06 33.18 13.79
C ASP A 23 -7.61 33.19 13.80
N ALA A 24 -8.20 32.04 14.13
CA ALA A 24 -9.66 31.85 14.11
C ALA A 24 -10.34 32.15 15.45
N ILE A 25 -9.63 32.75 16.41
CA ILE A 25 -10.17 33.06 17.75
C ILE A 25 -9.82 34.50 18.12
N ASP A 26 -10.82 35.27 18.52
CA ASP A 26 -10.68 36.63 19.05
C ASP A 26 -11.43 36.78 20.38
N ILE A 27 -11.03 37.77 21.19
CA ILE A 27 -11.81 38.18 22.39
C ILE A 27 -12.73 39.30 22.00
N VAL A 28 -14.04 39.05 22.09
CA VAL A 28 -15.09 40.02 21.82
C VAL A 28 -16.06 40.03 23.00
N ASP A 29 -16.36 41.20 23.52
CA ASP A 29 -17.26 41.39 24.68
C ASP A 29 -16.88 40.50 25.88
N ASP A 30 -15.60 40.46 26.24
CA ASP A 30 -15.02 39.66 27.33
C ASP A 30 -15.24 38.15 27.22
N VAL A 31 -15.42 37.60 25.99
CA VAL A 31 -15.57 36.19 25.72
C VAL A 31 -14.74 35.82 24.47
N ALA A 32 -14.11 34.67 24.46
CA ALA A 32 -13.49 34.13 23.27
C ALA A 32 -14.54 33.74 22.23
N GLN A 33 -14.41 34.26 21.01
CA GLN A 33 -15.24 33.89 19.87
C GLN A 33 -14.43 33.21 18.81
N VAL A 34 -14.97 32.10 18.27
CA VAL A 34 -14.32 31.28 17.23
C VAL A 34 -15.04 31.52 15.91
N ASP A 35 -14.30 31.85 14.86
CA ASP A 35 -14.84 32.07 13.52
C ASP A 35 -14.85 30.79 12.65
N ASP A 36 -15.26 30.91 11.39
CA ASP A 36 -15.41 29.79 10.48
C ASP A 36 -14.07 29.29 9.86
N ASN A 37 -12.93 29.98 10.13
CA ASN A 37 -11.60 29.53 9.75
C ASN A 37 -11.07 28.43 10.68
N CYS A 38 -11.77 28.12 11.77
CA CYS A 38 -11.39 27.10 12.74
C CYS A 38 -11.20 25.71 12.09
N THR A 39 -10.02 25.15 12.26
CA THR A 39 -9.66 23.80 11.73
C THR A 39 -9.94 22.67 12.71
N LEU A 40 -10.53 22.94 13.89
CA LEU A 40 -10.79 21.96 14.95
C LEU A 40 -9.52 21.23 15.45
N CYS A 41 -8.35 21.87 15.41
CA CYS A 41 -7.07 21.28 15.80
C CYS A 41 -6.94 20.95 17.30
N GLY A 42 -7.79 21.52 18.17
CA GLY A 42 -7.83 21.25 19.60
C GLY A 42 -6.85 22.05 20.46
N LEU A 43 -5.86 22.76 19.90
CA LEU A 43 -4.83 23.46 20.66
C LEU A 43 -5.41 24.46 21.69
N CYS A 44 -6.48 25.16 21.35
CA CYS A 44 -7.15 26.08 22.25
C CYS A 44 -7.88 25.39 23.42
N VAL A 45 -8.21 24.10 23.27
CA VAL A 45 -8.79 23.29 24.35
C VAL A 45 -7.72 22.92 25.37
N ASP A 46 -6.55 22.52 24.89
CA ASP A 46 -5.44 22.04 25.72
C ASP A 46 -4.85 23.13 26.62
N VAL A 47 -4.94 24.42 26.20
CA VAL A 47 -4.36 25.55 26.97
C VAL A 47 -5.42 26.27 27.83
N CYS A 48 -6.67 25.86 27.77
CA CYS A 48 -7.73 26.53 28.53
C CYS A 48 -7.83 25.99 29.96
N ASP A 49 -7.17 26.60 30.93
CA ASP A 49 -7.20 26.23 32.34
C ASP A 49 -8.61 26.28 32.96
N TYR A 50 -9.53 27.01 32.32
CA TYR A 50 -10.91 27.16 32.76
C TYR A 50 -11.88 26.16 32.15
N GLU A 51 -11.39 25.25 31.30
CA GLU A 51 -12.22 24.30 30.57
C GLU A 51 -13.41 24.96 29.86
N ALA A 52 -13.21 26.20 29.38
CA ALA A 52 -14.24 26.99 28.74
C ALA A 52 -14.35 26.67 27.23
N ILE A 53 -13.39 26.00 26.64
CA ILE A 53 -13.40 25.67 25.21
C ILE A 53 -13.48 24.16 25.03
N GLY A 54 -14.38 23.71 24.18
CA GLY A 54 -14.53 22.31 23.80
C GLY A 54 -14.63 22.15 22.30
N LEU A 55 -14.24 20.99 21.81
CA LEU A 55 -14.57 20.60 20.44
C LEU A 55 -16.04 20.19 20.41
N PRO A 56 -16.80 20.53 19.32
CA PRO A 56 -18.13 20.01 19.16
C PRO A 56 -18.06 18.49 19.26
N GLU A 57 -18.90 17.89 20.10
CA GLU A 57 -19.10 16.46 20.02
C GLU A 57 -19.50 16.19 18.57
N VAL A 58 -18.60 15.54 17.83
CA VAL A 58 -19.00 14.94 16.57
C VAL A 58 -20.13 14.01 16.96
N GLN A 59 -21.38 14.42 16.68
CA GLN A 59 -22.51 13.51 16.80
C GLN A 59 -22.07 12.30 16.03
N THR A 60 -21.64 11.28 16.77
CA THR A 60 -21.37 9.96 16.19
C THR A 60 -22.70 9.61 15.56
N ALA A 61 -22.74 9.70 14.22
CA ALA A 61 -23.87 9.22 13.45
C ALA A 61 -24.31 7.93 14.12
N GLU A 62 -25.63 7.77 14.26
CA GLU A 62 -26.31 6.66 14.93
C GLU A 62 -25.45 5.40 14.81
N THR A 63 -25.15 4.75 15.92
CA THR A 63 -24.26 3.60 15.96
C THR A 63 -24.70 2.65 14.85
N GLU A 64 -23.98 2.68 13.74
CA GLU A 64 -24.25 1.72 12.66
C GLU A 64 -24.32 0.34 13.32
N ASP A 65 -25.29 -0.46 12.91
CA ASP A 65 -25.40 -1.83 13.35
C ASP A 65 -24.19 -2.61 12.82
N LEU A 66 -23.07 -2.54 13.57
CA LEU A 66 -21.79 -3.16 13.21
C LEU A 66 -21.92 -4.67 13.08
N GLU A 67 -22.91 -5.26 13.76
CA GLU A 67 -23.18 -6.70 13.74
C GLU A 67 -23.73 -7.16 12.37
N SER A 68 -24.30 -6.23 11.60
CA SER A 68 -24.78 -6.53 10.24
C SER A 68 -23.63 -6.71 9.23
N TYR A 69 -22.43 -6.26 9.54
CA TYR A 69 -21.26 -6.38 8.68
C TYR A 69 -20.53 -7.70 8.94
N LYS A 70 -20.33 -8.51 7.89
CA LYS A 70 -19.69 -9.83 8.00
C LYS A 70 -18.81 -10.14 6.81
N GLY A 71 -17.75 -10.92 7.09
CA GLY A 71 -16.86 -11.43 6.06
C GLY A 71 -15.64 -10.57 5.81
N VAL A 72 -14.59 -11.21 5.31
CA VAL A 72 -13.35 -10.59 4.90
C VAL A 72 -13.32 -10.51 3.38
N TRP A 73 -13.16 -9.30 2.86
CA TRP A 73 -13.10 -9.07 1.42
C TRP A 73 -11.71 -8.68 0.96
N VAL A 74 -11.34 -9.16 -0.22
CA VAL A 74 -10.11 -8.84 -0.92
C VAL A 74 -10.47 -8.24 -2.27
N VAL A 75 -10.02 -7.04 -2.54
CA VAL A 75 -10.13 -6.44 -3.87
C VAL A 75 -9.06 -7.05 -4.76
N ALA A 76 -9.48 -7.81 -5.76
CA ALA A 76 -8.59 -8.45 -6.72
C ALA A 76 -8.29 -7.47 -7.86
N GLU A 77 -7.01 -7.17 -8.04
CA GLU A 77 -6.53 -6.30 -9.10
C GLU A 77 -6.15 -7.11 -10.34
N HIS A 78 -6.38 -6.53 -11.52
CA HIS A 78 -5.94 -7.10 -12.79
C HIS A 78 -5.40 -6.00 -13.72
N TYR A 79 -4.56 -6.41 -14.65
CA TYR A 79 -4.09 -5.58 -15.75
C TYR A 79 -4.29 -6.35 -17.06
N ASN A 80 -5.03 -5.77 -18.01
CA ASN A 80 -5.40 -6.41 -19.29
C ASN A 80 -5.98 -7.83 -19.11
N GLY A 81 -6.81 -8.03 -18.07
CA GLY A 81 -7.42 -9.31 -17.76
C GLY A 81 -6.52 -10.32 -17.03
N GLU A 82 -5.24 -10.02 -16.78
CA GLU A 82 -4.38 -10.87 -15.95
C GLU A 82 -4.35 -10.37 -14.50
N LEU A 83 -4.58 -11.30 -13.55
CA LEU A 83 -4.60 -10.99 -12.13
C LEU A 83 -3.21 -10.58 -11.63
N HIS A 84 -3.14 -9.49 -10.89
CA HIS A 84 -1.92 -9.03 -10.25
C HIS A 84 -1.56 -9.92 -9.06
N SER A 85 -0.25 -10.16 -8.82
CA SER A 85 0.25 -11.05 -7.76
C SER A 85 -0.24 -10.66 -6.35
N VAL A 86 -0.38 -9.37 -6.07
CA VAL A 86 -0.88 -8.86 -4.79
C VAL A 86 -2.25 -9.42 -4.43
N SER A 87 -3.11 -9.70 -5.42
CA SER A 87 -4.43 -10.30 -5.18
C SER A 87 -4.32 -11.67 -4.50
N PHE A 88 -3.31 -12.46 -4.86
CA PHE A 88 -3.09 -13.77 -4.24
C PHE A 88 -2.49 -13.66 -2.84
N GLU A 89 -1.60 -12.69 -2.63
CA GLU A 89 -1.04 -12.40 -1.30
C GLU A 89 -2.15 -11.99 -0.33
N LEU A 90 -3.04 -11.11 -0.78
CA LEU A 90 -4.21 -10.66 -0.01
C LEU A 90 -5.16 -11.81 0.31
N LEU A 91 -5.38 -12.76 -0.61
CA LEU A 91 -6.16 -13.96 -0.33
C LEU A 91 -5.50 -14.82 0.75
N GLY A 92 -4.17 -14.89 0.76
CA GLY A 92 -3.42 -15.63 1.79
C GLY A 92 -3.59 -15.05 3.20
N VAL A 93 -3.45 -13.74 3.36
CA VAL A 93 -3.67 -13.08 4.65
C VAL A 93 -5.16 -13.01 4.98
N GLY A 94 -6.03 -12.71 4.01
CA GLY A 94 -7.49 -12.69 4.17
C GLY A 94 -8.04 -14.02 4.68
N ARG A 95 -7.50 -15.15 4.20
CA ARG A 95 -7.90 -16.49 4.68
C ARG A 95 -7.60 -16.66 6.17
N LYS A 96 -6.42 -16.25 6.63
CA LYS A 96 -6.05 -16.31 8.05
C LYS A 96 -6.98 -15.47 8.92
N LEU A 97 -7.31 -14.24 8.46
CA LEU A 97 -8.22 -13.36 9.18
C LEU A 97 -9.64 -13.92 9.21
N ALA A 98 -10.15 -14.43 8.09
CA ALA A 98 -11.47 -15.01 7.97
C ALA A 98 -11.62 -16.28 8.83
N ASP A 99 -10.60 -17.14 8.88
CA ASP A 99 -10.58 -18.34 9.74
C ASP A 99 -10.60 -17.95 11.21
N LYS A 100 -9.85 -16.91 11.62
CA LYS A 100 -9.82 -16.44 13.01
C LYS A 100 -11.15 -15.84 13.44
N LEU A 101 -11.84 -15.13 12.55
CA LEU A 101 -13.19 -14.59 12.75
C LEU A 101 -14.31 -15.62 12.51
N LYS A 102 -13.99 -16.76 11.90
CA LYS A 102 -14.97 -17.80 11.49
C LYS A 102 -16.01 -17.26 10.52
N VAL A 103 -15.57 -16.48 9.54
CA VAL A 103 -16.40 -15.87 8.50
C VAL A 103 -15.92 -16.24 7.10
N GLU A 104 -16.72 -15.93 6.09
CA GLU A 104 -16.41 -16.15 4.67
C GLU A 104 -15.30 -15.21 4.20
N LEU A 105 -14.38 -15.74 3.35
CA LEU A 105 -13.44 -14.94 2.57
C LEU A 105 -13.99 -14.73 1.17
N ALA A 106 -14.28 -13.48 0.80
CA ALA A 106 -14.70 -13.17 -0.55
C ALA A 106 -13.64 -12.34 -1.30
N ALA A 107 -13.56 -12.53 -2.61
CA ALA A 107 -12.84 -11.63 -3.50
C ALA A 107 -13.82 -10.74 -4.26
N VAL A 108 -13.46 -9.50 -4.51
CA VAL A 108 -14.18 -8.60 -5.41
C VAL A 108 -13.35 -8.42 -6.67
N LEU A 109 -13.91 -8.73 -7.81
CA LEU A 109 -13.28 -8.59 -9.12
C LEU A 109 -14.15 -7.70 -10.00
N ILE A 110 -13.59 -6.55 -10.40
CA ILE A 110 -14.27 -5.52 -11.21
C ILE A 110 -13.62 -5.46 -12.57
N GLY A 111 -14.41 -5.52 -13.66
CA GLY A 111 -13.87 -5.42 -15.00
C GLY A 111 -14.83 -5.91 -16.09
N TYR A 112 -14.30 -6.57 -17.12
CA TYR A 112 -15.11 -7.12 -18.20
C TYR A 112 -14.52 -8.42 -18.73
N LYS A 113 -15.34 -9.48 -18.90
CA LYS A 113 -14.95 -10.82 -19.36
C LYS A 113 -13.91 -11.50 -18.46
N LEU A 114 -14.14 -11.49 -17.14
CA LEU A 114 -13.18 -11.97 -16.14
C LEU A 114 -13.59 -13.29 -15.47
N GLN A 115 -14.60 -14.03 -15.98
CA GLN A 115 -15.15 -15.25 -15.37
C GLN A 115 -14.07 -16.30 -15.05
N GLU A 116 -13.15 -16.54 -16.00
CA GLU A 116 -12.07 -17.52 -15.78
C GLU A 116 -11.07 -17.02 -14.70
N ARG A 117 -10.91 -15.72 -14.56
CA ARG A 117 -10.07 -15.12 -13.52
C ARG A 117 -10.73 -15.21 -12.15
N ALA A 118 -12.07 -15.10 -12.08
CA ALA A 118 -12.82 -15.33 -10.86
C ALA A 118 -12.63 -16.77 -10.33
N LYS A 119 -12.69 -17.78 -11.19
CA LYS A 119 -12.40 -19.18 -10.81
C LYS A 119 -10.98 -19.35 -10.26
N LYS A 120 -10.00 -18.64 -10.82
CA LYS A 120 -8.63 -18.70 -10.33
C LYS A 120 -8.49 -18.15 -8.91
N LEU A 121 -9.26 -17.11 -8.53
CA LEU A 121 -9.27 -16.57 -7.16
C LEU A 121 -9.80 -17.58 -6.15
N ILE A 122 -10.79 -18.41 -6.53
CA ILE A 122 -11.27 -19.52 -5.70
C ILE A 122 -10.14 -20.50 -5.42
N GLY A 123 -9.39 -20.89 -6.43
CA GLY A 123 -8.24 -21.79 -6.28
C GLY A 123 -7.15 -21.25 -5.34
N TYR A 124 -7.06 -19.93 -5.14
CA TYR A 124 -6.16 -19.29 -4.20
C TYR A 124 -6.79 -19.00 -2.81
N GLY A 125 -7.99 -19.49 -2.53
CA GLY A 125 -8.53 -19.50 -1.17
C GLY A 125 -9.82 -18.71 -0.98
N ALA A 126 -10.36 -18.01 -1.98
CA ALA A 126 -11.66 -17.38 -1.87
C ALA A 126 -12.79 -18.43 -1.76
N ASP A 127 -13.76 -18.19 -0.87
CA ASP A 127 -14.98 -18.99 -0.79
C ASP A 127 -16.03 -18.47 -1.79
N ARG A 128 -16.00 -17.14 -2.00
CA ARG A 128 -16.87 -16.41 -2.93
C ARG A 128 -16.09 -15.41 -3.76
N VAL A 129 -16.54 -15.17 -4.97
CA VAL A 129 -16.06 -14.06 -5.80
C VAL A 129 -17.25 -13.22 -6.24
N HIS A 130 -17.32 -11.97 -5.78
CA HIS A 130 -18.25 -10.99 -6.32
C HIS A 130 -17.66 -10.45 -7.62
N LEU A 131 -18.27 -10.80 -8.73
CA LEU A 131 -17.81 -10.43 -10.05
C LEU A 131 -18.69 -9.31 -10.62
N ALA A 132 -18.15 -8.09 -10.65
CA ALA A 132 -18.80 -6.92 -11.22
C ALA A 132 -18.32 -6.71 -12.67
N GLU A 133 -19.13 -7.10 -13.64
CA GLU A 133 -18.79 -7.01 -15.06
C GLU A 133 -19.64 -5.98 -15.80
N HIS A 134 -18.97 -5.09 -16.52
CA HIS A 134 -19.61 -4.17 -17.47
C HIS A 134 -18.62 -3.77 -18.57
N PRO A 135 -19.05 -3.55 -19.83
CA PRO A 135 -18.15 -3.13 -20.94
C PRO A 135 -17.34 -1.86 -20.60
N ASP A 136 -17.93 -0.89 -19.91
CA ASP A 136 -17.28 0.37 -19.52
C ASP A 136 -16.20 0.18 -18.42
N LEU A 137 -16.11 -1.01 -17.82
CA LEU A 137 -15.10 -1.37 -16.84
C LEU A 137 -13.90 -2.15 -17.43
N ILE A 138 -13.83 -2.26 -18.78
CA ILE A 138 -12.72 -2.96 -19.47
C ILE A 138 -11.37 -2.33 -19.16
N THR A 139 -11.32 -1.01 -19.03
CA THR A 139 -10.13 -0.25 -18.67
C THR A 139 -10.33 0.34 -17.27
N PHE A 140 -9.31 0.23 -16.45
CA PHE A 140 -9.34 0.80 -15.10
C PHE A 140 -9.62 2.31 -15.16
N ASN A 141 -10.61 2.73 -14.38
CA ASN A 141 -10.93 4.13 -14.11
C ASN A 141 -11.25 4.26 -12.63
N ASP A 142 -10.55 5.13 -11.93
CA ASP A 142 -10.63 5.25 -10.47
C ASP A 142 -12.02 5.66 -9.97
N GLU A 143 -12.76 6.46 -10.75
CA GLU A 143 -14.11 6.91 -10.39
C GLU A 143 -15.14 5.79 -10.52
N SER A 144 -15.21 5.12 -11.65
CA SER A 144 -16.17 4.03 -11.87
C SER A 144 -15.87 2.82 -10.97
N TYR A 145 -14.61 2.44 -10.79
CA TYR A 145 -14.23 1.35 -9.89
C TYR A 145 -14.59 1.68 -8.43
N ALA A 146 -14.35 2.92 -7.98
CA ALA A 146 -14.74 3.35 -6.63
C ALA A 146 -16.26 3.31 -6.44
N ASN A 147 -17.03 3.79 -7.43
CA ASN A 147 -18.49 3.80 -7.36
C ASN A 147 -19.06 2.37 -7.31
N VAL A 148 -18.58 1.47 -8.17
CA VAL A 148 -19.01 0.07 -8.21
C VAL A 148 -18.70 -0.64 -6.90
N LEU A 149 -17.48 -0.47 -6.38
CA LEU A 149 -17.10 -1.09 -5.10
C LEU A 149 -17.91 -0.51 -3.94
N THR A 150 -18.18 0.80 -3.93
CA THR A 150 -19.00 1.46 -2.91
C THR A 150 -20.44 0.92 -2.91
N GLU A 151 -21.03 0.74 -4.10
CA GLU A 151 -22.38 0.18 -4.24
C GLU A 151 -22.43 -1.25 -3.70
N LEU A 152 -21.47 -2.08 -4.05
CA LEU A 152 -21.37 -3.46 -3.58
C LEU A 152 -21.16 -3.54 -2.05
N ILE A 153 -20.29 -2.68 -1.47
CA ILE A 153 -20.09 -2.62 -0.01
C ILE A 153 -21.39 -2.25 0.72
N LYS A 154 -22.14 -1.27 0.22
CA LYS A 154 -23.39 -0.83 0.83
C LYS A 154 -24.46 -1.91 0.79
N GLU A 155 -24.48 -2.75 -0.27
CA GLU A 155 -25.41 -3.87 -0.40
C GLU A 155 -25.05 -5.05 0.50
N LYS A 156 -23.78 -5.45 0.50
CA LYS A 156 -23.34 -6.72 1.09
C LYS A 156 -22.68 -6.60 2.45
N LYS A 157 -22.29 -5.40 2.86
CA LYS A 157 -21.76 -5.04 4.20
C LYS A 157 -20.61 -5.95 4.68
N PRO A 158 -19.43 -5.94 4.04
CA PRO A 158 -18.26 -6.66 4.54
C PRO A 158 -17.74 -6.06 5.85
N GLU A 159 -17.23 -6.88 6.76
CA GLU A 159 -16.60 -6.41 8.00
C GLU A 159 -15.19 -5.86 7.76
N ILE A 160 -14.42 -6.52 6.90
CA ILE A 160 -13.05 -6.15 6.55
C ILE A 160 -12.92 -6.05 5.04
N LEU A 161 -12.20 -5.03 4.55
CA LEU A 161 -11.85 -4.89 3.14
C LEU A 161 -10.36 -4.65 2.99
N LEU A 162 -9.70 -5.55 2.26
CA LEU A 162 -8.27 -5.49 1.94
C LEU A 162 -8.04 -5.19 0.47
N ALA A 163 -7.10 -4.32 0.17
CA ALA A 163 -6.66 -4.01 -1.20
C ALA A 163 -5.14 -3.88 -1.28
N GLY A 164 -4.56 -3.96 -2.47
CA GLY A 164 -3.14 -3.72 -2.66
C GLY A 164 -2.76 -2.24 -2.51
N ALA A 165 -1.62 -1.95 -1.89
CA ALA A 165 -1.03 -0.61 -1.90
C ALA A 165 -0.27 -0.35 -3.21
N THR A 166 -0.82 -0.78 -4.33
CA THR A 166 -0.37 -0.54 -5.70
C THR A 166 -0.75 0.85 -6.18
N ALA A 167 -0.33 1.24 -7.37
CA ALA A 167 -0.79 2.49 -7.99
C ALA A 167 -2.33 2.49 -8.16
N VAL A 168 -2.91 1.35 -8.55
CA VAL A 168 -4.36 1.17 -8.72
C VAL A 168 -5.06 1.29 -7.36
N GLY A 169 -4.69 0.49 -6.37
CA GLY A 169 -5.34 0.51 -5.06
C GLY A 169 -5.24 1.87 -4.36
N ARG A 170 -4.07 2.51 -4.42
CA ARG A 170 -3.86 3.86 -3.85
C ARG A 170 -4.69 4.95 -4.52
N SER A 171 -5.09 4.79 -5.78
CA SER A 171 -5.88 5.79 -6.49
C SER A 171 -7.37 5.76 -6.11
N PHE A 172 -7.98 4.58 -5.91
CA PHE A 172 -9.43 4.51 -5.76
C PHE A 172 -9.92 4.05 -4.38
N ILE A 173 -9.16 3.23 -3.63
CA ILE A 173 -9.59 2.75 -2.31
C ILE A 173 -9.82 3.87 -1.30
N PRO A 174 -9.01 4.96 -1.24
CA PRO A 174 -9.31 6.10 -0.36
C PRO A 174 -10.65 6.78 -0.70
N ARG A 175 -11.03 6.83 -1.98
CA ARG A 175 -12.34 7.36 -2.40
C ARG A 175 -13.48 6.48 -1.89
N VAL A 176 -13.31 5.16 -1.94
CA VAL A 176 -14.28 4.21 -1.38
C VAL A 176 -14.42 4.42 0.12
N ALA A 177 -13.31 4.54 0.87
CA ALA A 177 -13.34 4.74 2.31
C ALA A 177 -14.15 6.00 2.70
N VAL A 178 -13.94 7.10 1.98
CA VAL A 178 -14.73 8.34 2.17
C VAL A 178 -16.21 8.12 1.81
N ALA A 179 -16.50 7.42 0.70
CA ALA A 179 -17.88 7.20 0.24
C ALA A 179 -18.71 6.26 1.14
N VAL A 180 -18.04 5.40 1.92
CA VAL A 180 -18.66 4.54 2.95
C VAL A 180 -18.40 5.04 4.37
N GLU A 181 -17.85 6.25 4.53
CA GLU A 181 -17.63 6.95 5.79
C GLU A 181 -16.81 6.15 6.83
N THR A 182 -15.78 5.45 6.40
CA THR A 182 -14.92 4.63 7.26
C THR A 182 -13.45 5.03 7.20
N GLY A 183 -12.65 4.48 8.14
CA GLY A 183 -11.20 4.66 8.18
C GLY A 183 -10.47 3.73 7.22
N LEU A 184 -9.34 4.21 6.68
CA LEU A 184 -8.44 3.44 5.83
C LEU A 184 -7.00 3.54 6.35
N THR A 185 -6.39 2.41 6.69
CA THR A 185 -4.95 2.36 6.97
C THR A 185 -4.19 2.02 5.69
N ALA A 186 -3.29 2.92 5.29
CA ALA A 186 -2.54 2.77 4.05
C ALA A 186 -1.19 2.10 4.26
N ASP A 187 -0.78 1.25 3.29
CA ASP A 187 0.56 0.67 3.17
C ASP A 187 0.95 -0.23 4.36
N CYS A 188 0.00 -1.06 4.79
CA CYS A 188 0.20 -2.01 5.88
C CYS A 188 1.23 -3.09 5.50
N THR A 189 2.00 -3.51 6.49
CA THR A 189 2.96 -4.62 6.40
C THR A 189 2.62 -5.77 7.34
N GLY A 190 1.66 -5.59 8.25
CA GLY A 190 1.15 -6.61 9.15
C GLY A 190 -0.36 -6.44 9.37
N LEU A 191 -1.08 -7.57 9.40
CA LEU A 191 -2.51 -7.65 9.70
C LEU A 191 -2.76 -8.82 10.63
N ASP A 192 -3.54 -8.58 11.69
CA ASP A 192 -4.03 -9.64 12.58
C ASP A 192 -5.40 -9.27 13.16
N ILE A 193 -6.11 -10.22 13.75
CA ILE A 193 -7.32 -9.98 14.54
C ILE A 193 -6.95 -10.03 16.02
N GLY A 194 -7.29 -8.98 16.75
CA GLY A 194 -7.15 -8.95 18.21
C GLY A 194 -8.18 -9.83 18.94
N ASP A 195 -8.00 -9.99 20.25
CA ASP A 195 -8.96 -10.71 21.11
C ASP A 195 -10.31 -9.97 21.20
N ASP A 196 -10.32 -8.68 20.87
CA ASP A 196 -11.51 -7.81 20.76
C ASP A 196 -12.25 -7.96 19.41
N GLY A 197 -11.77 -8.82 18.51
CA GLY A 197 -12.34 -9.04 17.16
C GLY A 197 -12.02 -7.92 16.16
N LEU A 198 -11.20 -6.91 16.52
CA LEU A 198 -10.82 -5.84 15.63
C LEU A 198 -9.63 -6.22 14.74
N LEU A 199 -9.58 -5.62 13.56
CA LEU A 199 -8.45 -5.72 12.65
C LEU A 199 -7.30 -4.82 13.13
N TYR A 200 -6.19 -5.44 13.53
CA TYR A 200 -4.93 -4.77 13.90
C TYR A 200 -4.10 -4.54 12.64
N GLN A 201 -3.97 -3.27 12.28
CA GLN A 201 -3.41 -2.84 11.00
C GLN A 201 -2.04 -2.19 11.26
N THR A 202 -0.97 -2.97 11.07
CA THR A 202 0.39 -2.52 11.37
C THR A 202 1.08 -1.98 10.12
N ARG A 203 1.64 -0.79 10.24
CA ARG A 203 2.40 -0.13 9.16
C ARG A 203 3.66 0.55 9.69
N PRO A 204 4.74 0.63 8.89
CA PRO A 204 5.87 1.46 9.24
C PRO A 204 5.51 2.95 9.17
N ALA A 205 5.98 3.71 10.14
CA ALA A 205 5.85 5.16 10.24
C ALA A 205 7.24 5.79 10.38
N PHE A 206 7.34 7.11 10.16
CA PHE A 206 8.57 7.88 10.30
C PHE A 206 9.80 7.25 9.63
N GLY A 207 9.65 6.88 8.35
CA GLY A 207 10.74 6.27 7.57
C GLY A 207 11.06 4.82 7.91
N GLY A 208 10.19 4.13 8.65
CA GLY A 208 10.36 2.72 9.04
C GLY A 208 10.92 2.50 10.44
N ASN A 209 11.27 3.56 11.17
CA ASN A 209 11.83 3.48 12.53
C ASN A 209 10.79 3.12 13.60
N VAL A 210 9.52 3.30 13.32
CA VAL A 210 8.41 3.00 14.23
C VAL A 210 7.35 2.18 13.50
N MET A 211 6.85 1.15 14.17
CA MET A 211 5.70 0.37 13.69
C MET A 211 4.45 0.87 14.41
N ALA A 212 3.52 1.44 13.65
CA ALA A 212 2.24 1.90 14.17
C ALA A 212 1.15 0.85 13.93
N THR A 213 0.40 0.49 14.96
CA THR A 213 -0.79 -0.37 14.85
C THR A 213 -2.04 0.51 14.96
N ILE A 214 -2.87 0.50 13.94
CA ILE A 214 -4.07 1.31 13.80
C ILE A 214 -5.31 0.42 13.92
N LEU A 215 -6.34 0.92 14.60
CA LEU A 215 -7.63 0.26 14.79
C LEU A 215 -8.76 1.12 14.25
N CYS A 216 -9.82 0.49 13.76
CA CYS A 216 -11.06 1.16 13.34
C CYS A 216 -12.27 0.56 14.09
N PRO A 217 -12.46 0.91 15.40
CA PRO A 217 -13.47 0.23 16.22
C PRO A 217 -14.89 0.67 15.92
N ARG A 218 -15.11 1.88 15.37
CA ARG A 218 -16.44 2.54 15.31
C ARG A 218 -17.11 2.48 13.95
N ARG A 219 -16.42 2.05 12.89
CA ARG A 219 -16.93 2.07 11.51
C ARG A 219 -16.60 0.76 10.80
N ARG A 220 -17.39 0.46 9.77
CA ARG A 220 -17.21 -0.70 8.88
C ARG A 220 -17.34 -0.28 7.41
N PRO A 221 -16.69 -0.99 6.52
CA PRO A 221 -15.67 -2.02 6.77
C PRO A 221 -14.41 -1.44 7.42
N GLN A 222 -13.65 -2.28 8.15
CA GLN A 222 -12.28 -1.95 8.55
C GLN A 222 -11.40 -2.09 7.30
N MET A 223 -10.83 -0.98 6.80
CA MET A 223 -10.17 -0.99 5.50
C MET A 223 -8.64 -0.86 5.63
N ALA A 224 -7.91 -1.68 4.87
CA ALA A 224 -6.47 -1.61 4.76
C ALA A 224 -6.00 -1.73 3.31
N THR A 225 -5.02 -0.90 2.91
CA THR A 225 -4.19 -1.25 1.76
C THR A 225 -2.89 -1.89 2.26
N VAL A 226 -2.47 -2.96 1.59
CA VAL A 226 -1.33 -3.79 1.99
C VAL A 226 -0.21 -3.64 0.96
N ARG A 227 1.00 -3.43 1.46
CA ARG A 227 2.18 -3.34 0.60
C ARG A 227 2.37 -4.64 -0.16
N PRO A 228 2.58 -4.61 -1.49
CA PRO A 228 2.91 -5.80 -2.27
C PRO A 228 4.20 -6.48 -1.77
N MET A 229 4.29 -7.79 -1.95
CA MET A 229 5.45 -8.63 -1.61
C MET A 229 5.75 -8.76 -0.10
N VAL A 230 4.81 -8.41 0.79
CA VAL A 230 4.96 -8.59 2.24
C VAL A 230 4.10 -9.71 2.82
N MET A 231 3.04 -10.10 2.11
CA MET A 231 2.17 -11.20 2.55
C MET A 231 2.45 -12.46 1.75
N LYS A 232 2.41 -13.61 2.43
CA LYS A 232 2.68 -14.89 1.77
C LYS A 232 1.51 -15.31 0.89
N LYS A 233 1.80 -15.57 -0.39
CA LYS A 233 0.85 -16.14 -1.33
C LYS A 233 0.53 -17.58 -0.94
N PRO A 234 -0.76 -18.01 -0.94
CA PRO A 234 -1.13 -19.39 -0.68
C PRO A 234 -0.83 -20.30 -1.89
N ASP A 235 -0.77 -21.59 -1.65
CA ASP A 235 -0.65 -22.58 -2.72
C ASP A 235 -1.96 -22.64 -3.53
N PHE A 236 -1.84 -22.82 -4.83
CA PHE A 236 -2.99 -22.96 -5.71
C PHE A 236 -3.62 -24.36 -5.59
N ASN A 237 -4.88 -24.41 -5.23
CA ASN A 237 -5.65 -25.65 -5.19
C ASN A 237 -6.72 -25.65 -6.29
N LYS A 238 -6.50 -26.44 -7.34
CA LYS A 238 -7.40 -26.55 -8.48
C LYS A 238 -8.76 -27.18 -8.12
N GLU A 239 -8.81 -28.00 -7.07
CA GLU A 239 -10.00 -28.75 -6.65
C GLU A 239 -10.90 -27.95 -5.69
N ARG A 240 -10.41 -26.77 -5.23
CA ARG A 240 -11.18 -25.93 -4.31
C ARG A 240 -12.48 -25.49 -4.97
N GLN A 241 -13.58 -25.67 -4.25
CA GLN A 241 -14.92 -25.22 -4.65
C GLN A 241 -15.21 -23.86 -4.02
N GLY A 242 -15.95 -23.02 -4.74
CA GLY A 242 -16.41 -21.72 -4.29
C GLY A 242 -17.49 -21.18 -5.22
N VAL A 243 -18.05 -20.04 -4.88
CA VAL A 243 -19.17 -19.43 -5.61
C VAL A 243 -18.70 -18.19 -6.35
N VAL A 244 -19.01 -18.10 -7.64
CA VAL A 244 -18.90 -16.85 -8.39
C VAL A 244 -20.29 -16.22 -8.44
N GLU A 245 -20.45 -15.08 -7.75
CA GLU A 245 -21.69 -14.32 -7.69
C GLU A 245 -21.56 -13.11 -8.61
N ALA A 246 -22.38 -13.06 -9.66
CA ALA A 246 -22.43 -11.92 -10.55
C ALA A 246 -23.09 -10.73 -9.84
N PHE A 247 -22.44 -9.57 -9.89
CA PHE A 247 -22.98 -8.30 -9.44
C PHE A 247 -23.20 -7.39 -10.65
N ALA A 248 -24.42 -6.92 -10.82
CA ALA A 248 -24.76 -5.97 -11.89
C ALA A 248 -24.70 -4.55 -11.34
N PRO A 249 -23.62 -3.79 -11.60
CA PRO A 249 -23.53 -2.42 -11.12
C PRO A 249 -24.58 -1.53 -11.78
N SER A 250 -25.06 -0.53 -11.03
CA SER A 250 -26.01 0.44 -11.60
C SER A 250 -25.38 1.25 -12.73
N PRO A 251 -26.18 1.76 -13.70
CA PRO A 251 -25.67 2.62 -14.76
C PRO A 251 -24.92 3.85 -14.24
N LYS A 252 -25.33 4.36 -13.08
CA LYS A 252 -24.66 5.49 -12.41
C LYS A 252 -23.28 5.10 -11.88
N ALA A 253 -23.11 3.90 -11.37
CA ALA A 253 -21.84 3.44 -10.82
C ALA A 253 -20.77 3.25 -11.90
N VAL A 254 -21.13 2.78 -13.07
CA VAL A 254 -20.18 2.59 -14.20
C VAL A 254 -19.85 3.88 -14.97
N THR A 255 -20.65 4.94 -14.77
CA THR A 255 -20.41 6.22 -15.43
C THR A 255 -19.25 6.97 -14.76
N SER A 256 -18.36 7.54 -15.56
CA SER A 256 -17.27 8.40 -15.09
C SER A 256 -17.23 9.71 -15.89
N ARG A 257 -16.81 10.78 -15.20
CA ARG A 257 -16.52 12.09 -15.83
C ARG A 257 -15.20 12.07 -16.62
N VAL A 258 -14.38 11.06 -16.40
CA VAL A 258 -13.08 10.86 -17.06
C VAL A 258 -13.19 9.70 -18.03
N LYS A 259 -12.70 9.91 -19.26
CA LYS A 259 -12.62 8.87 -20.28
C LYS A 259 -11.15 8.54 -20.56
N VAL A 260 -10.81 7.26 -20.45
CA VAL A 260 -9.51 6.77 -20.90
C VAL A 260 -9.50 6.78 -22.43
N LEU A 261 -8.61 7.56 -23.03
CA LEU A 261 -8.48 7.66 -24.49
C LEU A 261 -7.53 6.58 -25.02
N GLU A 262 -6.42 6.35 -24.33
CA GLU A 262 -5.39 5.44 -24.75
C GLU A 262 -4.64 4.89 -23.53
N THR A 263 -4.22 3.63 -23.62
CA THR A 263 -3.31 3.00 -22.66
C THR A 263 -2.04 2.61 -23.40
N VAL A 264 -0.95 3.31 -23.12
CA VAL A 264 0.36 3.01 -23.69
C VAL A 264 1.11 2.04 -22.78
N THR A 265 1.34 0.84 -23.26
CA THR A 265 2.17 -0.13 -22.56
C THR A 265 3.61 0.05 -23.04
N GLN A 266 4.54 0.31 -22.11
CA GLN A 266 5.97 0.28 -22.44
C GLN A 266 6.33 -1.17 -22.81
N GLU A 267 6.64 -1.40 -24.10
CA GLU A 267 7.20 -2.67 -24.54
C GLU A 267 8.60 -2.83 -23.95
N GLN A 268 8.88 -4.02 -23.40
CA GLN A 268 10.18 -4.51 -22.97
C GLN A 268 10.66 -4.18 -21.55
N GLU A 269 10.03 -4.79 -20.55
CA GLU A 269 10.83 -5.36 -19.48
C GLU A 269 10.56 -6.87 -19.44
N THR A 270 11.54 -7.67 -19.78
CA THR A 270 11.45 -9.14 -19.78
C THR A 270 11.18 -9.69 -18.37
N VAL A 271 11.55 -8.95 -17.34
CA VAL A 271 11.25 -9.27 -15.93
C VAL A 271 10.89 -7.98 -15.19
N ARG A 272 9.68 -7.92 -14.64
CA ARG A 272 9.27 -6.78 -13.79
C ARG A 272 10.02 -6.83 -12.47
N ILE A 273 10.74 -5.77 -12.15
CA ILE A 273 11.56 -5.66 -10.93
C ILE A 273 10.75 -5.95 -9.64
N THR A 274 9.46 -5.65 -9.63
CA THR A 274 8.56 -5.90 -8.48
C THR A 274 8.10 -7.34 -8.35
N GLU A 275 8.32 -8.18 -9.38
CA GLU A 275 7.87 -9.57 -9.42
C GLU A 275 9.05 -10.55 -9.48
N ALA A 276 10.28 -10.03 -9.53
CA ALA A 276 11.49 -10.83 -9.66
C ALA A 276 11.90 -11.50 -8.33
N ASP A 277 12.26 -12.78 -8.40
CA ASP A 277 12.84 -13.50 -7.26
C ASP A 277 14.28 -13.03 -6.94
N VAL A 278 14.98 -12.47 -7.92
CA VAL A 278 16.33 -11.94 -7.79
C VAL A 278 16.39 -10.52 -8.36
N VAL A 279 16.90 -9.57 -7.60
CA VAL A 279 17.11 -8.18 -8.06
C VAL A 279 18.56 -7.79 -7.86
N ILE A 280 19.20 -7.33 -8.93
CA ILE A 280 20.56 -6.83 -8.91
C ILE A 280 20.51 -5.32 -9.12
N THR A 281 20.95 -4.54 -8.15
CA THR A 281 20.81 -3.08 -8.17
C THR A 281 22.15 -2.40 -8.28
N GLY A 282 22.24 -1.46 -9.23
CA GLY A 282 23.39 -0.60 -9.42
C GLY A 282 23.22 0.77 -8.76
N GLY A 283 24.23 1.22 -8.02
CA GLY A 283 24.36 2.58 -7.50
C GLY A 283 25.40 3.40 -8.27
N ARG A 284 25.64 4.65 -7.81
CA ARG A 284 26.69 5.53 -8.41
C ARG A 284 28.10 4.94 -8.40
N GLY A 285 28.33 3.91 -7.59
CA GLY A 285 29.59 3.16 -7.62
C GLY A 285 29.92 2.53 -8.98
N LEU A 286 28.92 2.36 -9.86
CA LEU A 286 29.11 1.93 -11.26
C LEU A 286 29.77 3.00 -12.14
N GLN A 287 29.86 4.27 -11.70
CA GLN A 287 30.55 5.38 -12.33
C GLN A 287 29.96 5.90 -13.65
N LYS A 288 29.34 5.05 -14.48
CA LYS A 288 28.69 5.41 -15.76
C LYS A 288 27.68 4.37 -16.24
N ALA A 289 26.81 4.77 -17.16
CA ALA A 289 25.70 3.95 -17.67
C ALA A 289 26.17 2.63 -18.31
N GLU A 290 27.27 2.66 -19.11
CA GLU A 290 27.75 1.48 -19.83
C GLU A 290 28.16 0.34 -18.89
N ASN A 291 28.50 0.65 -17.64
CA ASN A 291 28.94 -0.33 -16.66
C ASN A 291 27.78 -1.16 -16.09
N PHE A 292 26.52 -0.79 -16.33
CA PHE A 292 25.38 -1.66 -16.01
C PHE A 292 25.44 -3.02 -16.71
N LYS A 293 26.13 -3.13 -17.85
CA LYS A 293 26.30 -4.39 -18.59
C LYS A 293 26.88 -5.51 -17.74
N ILE A 294 27.75 -5.20 -16.77
CA ILE A 294 28.32 -6.23 -15.88
C ILE A 294 27.26 -6.81 -14.94
N LEU A 295 26.28 -6.00 -14.55
CA LEU A 295 25.14 -6.43 -13.71
C LEU A 295 24.10 -7.17 -14.53
N GLU A 296 23.88 -6.77 -15.77
CA GLU A 296 22.95 -7.44 -16.70
C GLU A 296 23.34 -8.90 -16.92
N GLU A 297 24.65 -9.20 -16.98
CA GLU A 297 25.13 -10.56 -17.09
C GLU A 297 24.80 -11.41 -15.86
N VAL A 298 24.95 -10.84 -14.65
CA VAL A 298 24.56 -11.51 -13.41
C VAL A 298 23.04 -11.72 -13.37
N ALA A 299 22.27 -10.70 -13.77
CA ALA A 299 20.82 -10.80 -13.82
C ALA A 299 20.36 -11.91 -14.77
N LEU A 300 20.94 -11.98 -15.96
CA LEU A 300 20.63 -13.03 -16.93
C LEU A 300 20.93 -14.43 -16.37
N LEU A 301 22.11 -14.60 -15.76
CA LEU A 301 22.51 -15.88 -15.15
C LEU A 301 21.60 -16.29 -13.99
N LEU A 302 21.10 -15.36 -13.20
CA LEU A 302 20.23 -15.64 -12.05
C LEU A 302 18.74 -15.56 -12.37
N ASN A 303 18.36 -15.32 -13.63
CA ASN A 303 16.99 -15.04 -14.05
C ASN A 303 16.35 -13.92 -13.20
N GLY A 304 17.13 -12.87 -12.97
CA GLY A 304 16.78 -11.73 -12.14
C GLY A 304 16.49 -10.46 -12.94
N ALA A 305 16.06 -9.42 -12.24
CA ALA A 305 15.82 -8.10 -12.78
C ALA A 305 16.91 -7.10 -12.36
N ILE A 306 17.10 -6.06 -13.18
CA ILE A 306 18.02 -4.96 -12.86
C ILE A 306 17.27 -3.84 -12.13
N GLY A 307 17.84 -3.42 -10.99
CA GLY A 307 17.41 -2.26 -10.24
C GLY A 307 18.42 -1.11 -10.31
N ALA A 308 17.98 0.08 -9.95
CA ALA A 308 18.81 1.27 -9.91
C ALA A 308 18.49 2.13 -8.70
N THR A 309 19.50 2.81 -8.13
CA THR A 309 19.24 3.85 -7.13
C THR A 309 18.70 5.12 -7.79
N ARG A 310 17.99 5.97 -7.03
CA ARG A 310 17.47 7.24 -7.53
C ARG A 310 18.54 8.10 -8.20
N SER A 311 19.72 8.22 -7.61
CA SER A 311 20.80 9.03 -8.17
C SER A 311 21.25 8.58 -9.56
N VAL A 312 21.19 7.29 -9.85
CA VAL A 312 21.50 6.71 -11.16
C VAL A 312 20.41 7.03 -12.18
N VAL A 313 19.16 7.03 -11.74
CA VAL A 313 18.01 7.39 -12.58
C VAL A 313 18.00 8.90 -12.87
N ASP A 314 18.28 9.73 -11.86
CA ASP A 314 18.38 11.19 -12.00
C ASP A 314 19.50 11.60 -12.98
N GLU A 315 20.59 10.80 -13.07
CA GLU A 315 21.68 10.97 -14.05
C GLU A 315 21.36 10.38 -15.44
N GLY A 316 20.18 9.77 -15.62
CA GLY A 316 19.73 9.20 -16.88
C GLY A 316 20.43 7.89 -17.31
N TRP A 317 21.14 7.20 -16.38
CA TRP A 317 21.81 5.93 -16.69
C TRP A 317 20.82 4.78 -16.82
N MET A 318 19.70 4.83 -16.08
CA MET A 318 18.64 3.84 -16.12
C MET A 318 17.27 4.54 -16.11
N PRO A 319 16.24 3.98 -16.76
CA PRO A 319 14.89 4.55 -16.73
C PRO A 319 14.26 4.43 -15.34
N TYR A 320 13.28 5.30 -15.06
CA TYR A 320 12.56 5.36 -13.77
C TYR A 320 11.90 4.01 -13.40
N SER A 321 11.51 3.20 -14.38
CA SER A 321 10.94 1.87 -14.17
C SER A 321 11.84 0.93 -13.35
N HIS A 322 13.15 1.16 -13.35
CA HIS A 322 14.15 0.40 -12.57
C HIS A 322 14.45 1.01 -11.20
N GLN A 323 13.89 2.18 -10.86
CA GLN A 323 14.21 2.82 -9.60
C GLN A 323 13.67 2.05 -8.40
N VAL A 324 14.57 1.68 -7.47
CA VAL A 324 14.25 1.09 -6.16
C VAL A 324 14.40 2.15 -5.07
N GLY A 325 13.40 2.26 -4.20
CA GLY A 325 13.42 3.18 -3.07
C GLY A 325 12.07 3.80 -2.75
N GLN A 326 12.05 4.72 -1.80
CA GLN A 326 10.85 5.39 -1.29
C GLN A 326 10.03 6.08 -2.39
N THR A 327 10.68 6.72 -3.35
CA THR A 327 10.04 7.41 -4.48
C THR A 327 10.01 6.57 -5.76
N GLY A 328 10.57 5.37 -5.73
CA GLY A 328 10.56 4.40 -6.80
C GLY A 328 9.66 3.20 -6.49
N LYS A 329 10.11 2.03 -6.92
CA LYS A 329 9.43 0.77 -6.64
C LYS A 329 9.95 0.16 -5.34
N THR A 330 9.07 -0.47 -4.57
CA THR A 330 9.42 -1.34 -3.46
C THR A 330 9.53 -2.76 -3.99
N VAL A 331 10.60 -3.45 -3.62
CA VAL A 331 10.88 -4.83 -4.01
C VAL A 331 11.17 -5.69 -2.78
N SER A 332 10.81 -6.97 -2.84
CA SER A 332 11.07 -7.95 -1.77
C SER A 332 11.45 -9.30 -2.40
N PRO A 333 12.56 -9.36 -3.17
CA PRO A 333 13.01 -10.59 -3.79
C PRO A 333 13.56 -11.56 -2.74
N LYS A 334 13.72 -12.82 -3.13
CA LYS A 334 14.49 -13.82 -2.34
C LYS A 334 15.96 -13.44 -2.21
N LEU A 335 16.51 -12.80 -3.25
CA LEU A 335 17.89 -12.34 -3.26
C LEU A 335 17.99 -10.93 -3.85
N TYR A 336 18.53 -10.00 -3.05
CA TYR A 336 18.85 -8.66 -3.48
C TYR A 336 20.35 -8.44 -3.46
N ILE A 337 20.95 -8.06 -4.60
CA ILE A 337 22.38 -7.77 -4.72
C ILE A 337 22.56 -6.28 -4.97
N ALA A 338 23.14 -5.55 -4.02
CA ALA A 338 23.41 -4.13 -4.11
C ALA A 338 24.87 -3.87 -4.51
N CYS A 339 25.12 -3.37 -5.72
CA CYS A 339 26.45 -3.11 -6.26
C CYS A 339 26.76 -1.61 -6.30
N GLY A 340 27.73 -1.14 -5.52
CA GLY A 340 28.10 0.28 -5.46
C GLY A 340 27.00 1.19 -4.94
N VAL A 341 26.17 0.68 -4.04
CA VAL A 341 25.07 1.39 -3.37
C VAL A 341 25.53 1.85 -1.98
N SER A 342 25.25 3.10 -1.62
CA SER A 342 25.68 3.67 -0.34
C SER A 342 24.84 3.22 0.86
N GLY A 343 23.55 2.90 0.66
CA GLY A 343 22.63 2.55 1.75
C GLY A 343 21.86 3.73 2.33
N ALA A 344 21.62 4.77 1.55
CA ALA A 344 20.73 5.85 1.96
C ALA A 344 19.35 5.31 2.33
N ILE A 345 18.76 5.82 3.43
CA ILE A 345 17.49 5.32 3.98
C ILE A 345 16.35 5.29 2.95
N GLN A 346 16.33 6.26 2.02
CA GLN A 346 15.33 6.32 0.96
C GLN A 346 15.43 5.13 -0.02
N HIS A 347 16.62 4.56 -0.21
CA HIS A 347 16.82 3.35 -1.00
C HIS A 347 16.49 2.10 -0.19
N VAL A 348 16.97 2.06 1.06
CA VAL A 348 16.78 0.94 2.00
C VAL A 348 15.31 0.61 2.18
N VAL A 349 14.44 1.60 2.37
CA VAL A 349 12.98 1.42 2.50
C VAL A 349 12.37 0.67 1.31
N GLY A 350 12.96 0.81 0.13
CA GLY A 350 12.49 0.11 -1.08
C GLY A 350 12.93 -1.33 -1.22
N MET A 351 13.89 -1.84 -0.40
CA MET A 351 14.48 -3.18 -0.59
C MET A 351 14.68 -3.99 0.70
N GLN A 352 14.49 -3.38 1.86
CA GLN A 352 14.71 -4.04 3.17
C GLN A 352 13.81 -5.26 3.42
N GLY A 353 12.72 -5.42 2.68
CA GLY A 353 11.85 -6.61 2.74
C GLY A 353 12.40 -7.85 2.02
N SER A 354 13.59 -7.77 1.41
CA SER A 354 14.23 -8.90 0.73
C SER A 354 14.65 -9.99 1.73
N GLU A 355 14.54 -11.27 1.33
CA GLU A 355 14.90 -12.39 2.24
C GLU A 355 16.41 -12.43 2.51
N ILE A 356 17.21 -12.25 1.46
CA ILE A 356 18.68 -12.20 1.54
C ILE A 356 19.16 -10.94 0.82
N ILE A 357 19.95 -10.15 1.51
CA ILE A 357 20.58 -8.94 0.98
C ILE A 357 22.08 -9.10 0.96
N VAL A 358 22.69 -8.93 -0.21
CA VAL A 358 24.13 -8.93 -0.43
C VAL A 358 24.55 -7.55 -0.89
N ALA A 359 25.58 -6.96 -0.32
CA ALA A 359 26.12 -5.69 -0.80
C ALA A 359 27.61 -5.81 -1.16
N VAL A 360 27.97 -5.15 -2.25
CA VAL A 360 29.35 -4.97 -2.69
C VAL A 360 29.65 -3.47 -2.74
N ASN A 361 30.56 -3.02 -1.90
CA ASN A 361 30.99 -1.61 -1.85
C ASN A 361 32.49 -1.55 -1.49
N LYS A 362 33.21 -0.61 -2.10
CA LYS A 362 34.62 -0.38 -1.78
C LYS A 362 34.84 0.38 -0.46
N ASP A 363 33.82 1.13 -0.01
CA ASP A 363 33.87 1.86 1.27
C ASP A 363 33.39 0.93 2.39
N PRO A 364 34.29 0.54 3.32
CA PRO A 364 33.92 -0.35 4.42
C PRO A 364 32.95 0.29 5.42
N ASN A 365 32.79 1.63 5.41
CA ASN A 365 31.89 2.36 6.28
C ASN A 365 30.56 2.74 5.58
N ALA A 366 30.30 2.19 4.40
CA ALA A 366 29.05 2.46 3.70
C ALA A 366 27.85 1.98 4.54
N PRO A 367 26.83 2.82 4.82
CA PRO A 367 25.67 2.46 5.64
C PRO A 367 24.90 1.24 5.16
N ILE A 368 25.07 0.83 3.89
CA ILE A 368 24.45 -0.39 3.37
C ILE A 368 24.86 -1.62 4.17
N PHE A 369 26.07 -1.66 4.73
CA PHE A 369 26.58 -2.81 5.48
C PHE A 369 25.87 -3.01 6.82
N ASP A 370 25.19 -2.01 7.36
CA ASP A 370 24.44 -2.13 8.62
C ASP A 370 23.18 -2.99 8.48
N ILE A 371 22.69 -3.22 7.24
CA ILE A 371 21.39 -3.85 6.99
C ILE A 371 21.46 -5.14 6.15
N VAL A 372 22.66 -5.54 5.68
CA VAL A 372 22.80 -6.67 4.79
C VAL A 372 23.09 -7.98 5.53
N ASN A 373 22.70 -9.10 4.93
CA ASN A 373 23.09 -10.43 5.41
C ASN A 373 24.54 -10.74 5.09
N TYR A 374 25.03 -10.28 3.91
CA TYR A 374 26.40 -10.49 3.46
C TYR A 374 26.99 -9.20 2.89
N GLY A 375 28.00 -8.66 3.55
CA GLY A 375 28.75 -7.49 3.11
C GLY A 375 30.09 -7.87 2.50
N ILE A 376 30.41 -7.36 1.32
CA ILE A 376 31.66 -7.61 0.60
C ILE A 376 32.34 -6.27 0.36
N VAL A 377 33.47 -6.04 1.07
CA VAL A 377 34.29 -4.85 0.87
C VAL A 377 35.27 -5.15 -0.27
N ALA A 378 34.91 -4.71 -1.48
CA ALA A 378 35.69 -4.95 -2.69
C ALA A 378 35.38 -3.93 -3.79
N ASP A 379 36.24 -3.85 -4.78
CA ASP A 379 35.91 -3.17 -6.04
C ASP A 379 34.93 -4.05 -6.84
N LEU A 380 33.77 -3.47 -7.17
CA LEU A 380 32.72 -4.18 -7.90
C LEU A 380 33.17 -4.63 -9.31
N PHE A 381 34.15 -3.92 -9.91
CA PHE A 381 34.68 -4.26 -11.24
C PHE A 381 35.61 -5.47 -11.21
N GLU A 382 36.12 -5.83 -10.05
CA GLU A 382 36.89 -7.06 -9.84
C GLU A 382 35.96 -8.19 -9.36
N PHE A 383 35.08 -7.88 -8.39
CA PHE A 383 34.24 -8.88 -7.75
C PHE A 383 33.16 -9.44 -8.70
N VAL A 384 32.43 -8.57 -9.43
CA VAL A 384 31.29 -9.02 -10.25
C VAL A 384 31.73 -9.98 -11.38
N PRO A 385 32.83 -9.74 -12.13
CA PRO A 385 33.33 -10.71 -13.12
C PRO A 385 33.67 -12.06 -12.52
N GLU A 386 34.32 -12.11 -11.35
CA GLU A 386 34.62 -13.36 -10.67
C GLU A 386 33.34 -14.08 -10.18
N LEU A 387 32.33 -13.34 -9.71
CA LEU A 387 31.02 -13.90 -9.39
C LEU A 387 30.39 -14.56 -10.62
N VAL A 388 30.38 -13.88 -11.77
CA VAL A 388 29.86 -14.41 -13.05
C VAL A 388 30.56 -15.71 -13.40
N LYS A 389 31.91 -15.75 -13.32
CA LYS A 389 32.68 -16.92 -13.60
C LYS A 389 32.29 -18.09 -12.69
N LYS A 390 32.17 -17.86 -11.39
CA LYS A 390 31.80 -18.88 -10.40
C LYS A 390 30.39 -19.43 -10.63
N ILE A 391 29.41 -18.55 -10.96
CA ILE A 391 28.06 -19.00 -11.28
C ILE A 391 28.05 -19.89 -12.53
N LYS A 392 28.81 -19.52 -13.56
CA LYS A 392 28.94 -20.33 -14.79
C LYS A 392 29.59 -21.70 -14.53
N GLU A 393 30.67 -21.75 -13.73
CA GLU A 393 31.33 -22.99 -13.32
C GLU A 393 30.35 -23.93 -12.59
N GLN A 394 29.55 -23.43 -11.66
CA GLN A 394 28.57 -24.23 -10.91
C GLN A 394 27.36 -24.71 -11.74
N ARG A 395 26.99 -23.98 -12.79
CA ARG A 395 25.91 -24.39 -13.70
C ARG A 395 26.36 -25.36 -14.80
N SER A 396 27.67 -25.51 -14.99
CA SER A 396 28.24 -26.45 -15.94
C SER A 396 28.46 -27.84 -15.32
N LEU A 397 28.20 -27.99 -14.03
CA LEU A 397 28.16 -29.24 -13.26
C LEU A 397 26.72 -29.72 -13.08
#